data_7c4cef7060fd6fe914b32af315d3f093
#
_entry.id   7c4cef7060fd6fe914b32af315d3f093
#
_cell.length_a   1.000
_cell.length_b   1.000
_cell.length_c   1.000
_cell.angle_alpha   90.00
_cell.angle_beta   90.00
_cell.angle_gamma   90.00
#
_symmetry.space_group_name_H-M   'P 1'
#
loop_
_entity.id
_entity.type
_entity.pdbx_description
1 polymer ?
#
loop_
_entity_poly.entity_id
_entity_poly.type
_entity_poly.pdbx_seq_one_letter_code
_entity_poly.pdbx_strand_id
1 'polypeptide(L)'
;MRGPGYRRGMGSTAPVADHRSGSVPYSAAQTRIIAAALDLFAEHGVGGTSLQMLADTVGVSKAAVYHQFKTKDEIVLAAAEAELARVTSAIEAAEAEPDRAHARELLVDRIVDLAVERRRMESTLLGDPVIIRVFARHKPFRLVMDRLYRLLAGDDAGSDARVSAAMLSAAIGGAVMHPLVMDLDDETLRAQLRHLARRFLDLPDEAS
;
A
#
# COMPACT_ATOMS: atom_id res chain seq x y z
N MET A 1 57.85 14.45 34.72
CA MET A 1 56.58 13.77 35.06
C MET A 1 55.72 13.73 33.82
N ARG A 2 55.54 12.53 33.24
CA ARG A 2 54.79 12.30 32.01
C ARG A 2 53.35 11.90 32.36
N GLY A 3 52.35 12.67 31.89
CA GLY A 3 50.94 12.27 32.01
C GLY A 3 50.55 11.37 30.82
N PRO A 4 49.56 10.42 30.99
CA PRO A 4 49.25 9.44 29.98
C PRO A 4 48.26 9.98 28.94
N GLY A 5 48.52 9.60 27.68
CA GLY A 5 47.75 9.94 26.50
C GLY A 5 46.39 9.25 26.50
N TYR A 6 45.37 10.00 26.16
CA TYR A 6 43.98 9.52 25.97
C TYR A 6 43.85 9.01 24.49
N ARG A 7 43.75 7.69 24.32
CA ARG A 7 43.42 7.08 23.03
C ARG A 7 41.98 7.35 22.69
N ARG A 8 41.73 8.08 21.60
CA ARG A 8 40.41 8.13 20.95
C ARG A 8 40.05 6.74 20.40
N GLY A 9 38.99 6.18 20.95
CA GLY A 9 38.34 4.99 20.41
C GLY A 9 37.71 5.32 19.05
N MET A 10 38.11 4.55 18.04
CA MET A 10 37.49 4.53 16.73
C MET A 10 36.06 3.99 16.91
N GLY A 11 35.07 4.82 16.62
CA GLY A 11 33.68 4.41 16.53
C GLY A 11 33.51 3.43 15.38
N SER A 12 33.19 2.19 15.74
CA SER A 12 32.74 1.17 14.80
C SER A 12 31.39 1.59 14.27
N THR A 13 31.32 2.06 13.02
CA THR A 13 30.10 2.17 12.26
C THR A 13 29.65 0.75 11.91
N ALA A 14 28.69 0.24 12.66
CA ALA A 14 27.95 -0.96 12.27
C ALA A 14 27.28 -0.69 10.92
N PRO A 15 27.31 -1.64 9.97
CA PRO A 15 26.62 -1.48 8.70
C PRO A 15 25.11 -1.41 8.96
N VAL A 16 24.47 -0.38 8.38
CA VAL A 16 23.02 -0.25 8.30
C VAL A 16 22.52 -1.52 7.60
N ALA A 17 21.78 -2.34 8.32
CA ALA A 17 21.17 -3.54 7.77
C ALA A 17 20.24 -3.13 6.63
N ASP A 18 20.59 -3.57 5.43
CA ASP A 18 19.79 -3.53 4.22
C ASP A 18 18.51 -4.32 4.47
N HIS A 19 17.43 -3.62 4.84
CA HIS A 19 16.12 -4.22 4.99
C HIS A 19 15.49 -4.43 3.60
N ARG A 20 16.05 -5.35 2.84
CA ARG A 20 15.29 -6.00 1.76
C ARG A 20 14.13 -6.71 2.43
N SER A 21 12.91 -6.24 2.18
CA SER A 21 11.66 -6.90 2.56
C SER A 21 11.55 -8.25 1.86
N GLY A 22 12.28 -9.25 2.35
CA GLY A 22 12.02 -10.64 2.07
C GLY A 22 10.88 -11.08 2.99
N SER A 23 9.63 -10.92 2.58
CA SER A 23 8.52 -11.56 3.29
C SER A 23 8.74 -13.07 3.20
N VAL A 24 8.78 -13.74 4.35
CA VAL A 24 8.78 -15.21 4.40
C VAL A 24 7.48 -15.66 3.73
N PRO A 25 7.53 -16.53 2.71
CA PRO A 25 6.33 -16.97 2.01
C PRO A 25 5.33 -17.56 3.00
N TYR A 26 4.07 -17.15 2.88
CA TYR A 26 2.99 -17.71 3.69
C TYR A 26 2.88 -19.22 3.47
N SER A 27 2.65 -19.98 4.53
CA SER A 27 2.36 -21.42 4.44
C SER A 27 1.06 -21.65 3.66
N ALA A 28 0.87 -22.84 3.11
CA ALA A 28 -0.37 -23.19 2.42
C ALA A 28 -1.62 -22.99 3.31
N ALA A 29 -1.50 -23.23 4.62
CA ALA A 29 -2.57 -22.99 5.58
C ALA A 29 -2.86 -21.47 5.73
N GLN A 30 -1.84 -20.66 5.85
CA GLN A 30 -1.98 -19.21 5.91
C GLN A 30 -2.58 -18.64 4.63
N THR A 31 -2.11 -19.09 3.45
CA THR A 31 -2.66 -18.67 2.16
C THR A 31 -4.16 -18.96 2.03
N ARG A 32 -4.61 -20.15 2.48
CA ARG A 32 -6.04 -20.49 2.47
C ARG A 32 -6.85 -19.61 3.41
N ILE A 33 -6.32 -19.28 4.60
CA ILE A 33 -6.98 -18.38 5.55
C ILE A 33 -7.06 -16.96 4.99
N ILE A 34 -5.99 -16.46 4.34
CA ILE A 34 -5.96 -15.14 3.70
C ILE A 34 -6.99 -15.06 2.58
N ALA A 35 -7.08 -16.08 1.71
CA ALA A 35 -8.07 -16.10 0.64
C ALA A 35 -9.50 -16.06 1.18
N ALA A 36 -9.84 -16.94 2.14
CA ALA A 36 -11.15 -16.92 2.80
C ALA A 36 -11.44 -15.59 3.52
N ALA A 37 -10.41 -14.94 4.07
CA ALA A 37 -10.56 -13.64 4.70
C ALA A 37 -10.90 -12.55 3.70
N LEU A 38 -10.28 -12.54 2.52
CA LEU A 38 -10.59 -11.58 1.45
C LEU A 38 -12.06 -11.66 1.03
N ASP A 39 -12.56 -12.89 0.81
CA ASP A 39 -13.95 -13.12 0.43
C ASP A 39 -14.92 -12.63 1.52
N LEU A 40 -14.70 -13.04 2.78
CA LEU A 40 -15.55 -12.64 3.91
C LEU A 40 -15.47 -11.14 4.23
N PHE A 41 -14.30 -10.52 4.05
CA PHE A 41 -14.15 -9.08 4.22
C PHE A 41 -14.89 -8.30 3.12
N ALA A 42 -14.91 -8.80 1.89
CA ALA A 42 -15.67 -8.21 0.80
C ALA A 42 -17.18 -8.27 1.07
N GLU A 43 -17.67 -9.40 1.60
CA GLU A 43 -19.11 -9.62 1.85
C GLU A 43 -19.62 -8.93 3.13
N HIS A 44 -18.85 -9.01 4.22
CA HIS A 44 -19.31 -8.62 5.56
C HIS A 44 -18.54 -7.43 6.15
N GLY A 45 -17.53 -6.91 5.46
CA GLY A 45 -16.54 -5.97 6.00
C GLY A 45 -15.62 -6.63 7.03
N VAL A 46 -14.49 -5.97 7.33
CA VAL A 46 -13.57 -6.48 8.36
C VAL A 46 -14.22 -6.50 9.74
N GLY A 47 -15.04 -5.48 10.06
CA GLY A 47 -15.76 -5.40 11.33
C GLY A 47 -16.72 -6.58 11.54
N GLY A 48 -17.46 -6.95 10.50
CA GLY A 48 -18.47 -8.02 10.52
C GLY A 48 -17.90 -9.44 10.46
N THR A 49 -16.65 -9.62 10.03
CA THR A 49 -16.02 -10.94 9.92
C THR A 49 -15.42 -11.38 11.27
N SER A 50 -15.64 -12.62 11.65
CA SER A 50 -15.10 -13.24 12.86
C SER A 50 -14.09 -14.36 12.52
N LEU A 51 -13.18 -14.68 13.47
CA LEU A 51 -12.29 -15.83 13.33
C LEU A 51 -13.04 -17.17 13.25
N GLN A 52 -14.28 -17.24 13.78
CA GLN A 52 -15.11 -18.43 13.66
C GLN A 52 -15.60 -18.57 12.20
N MET A 53 -16.10 -17.50 11.58
CA MET A 53 -16.50 -17.52 10.17
C MET A 53 -15.34 -17.96 9.26
N LEU A 54 -14.12 -17.44 9.49
CA LEU A 54 -12.93 -17.89 8.78
C LEU A 54 -12.67 -19.39 8.95
N ALA A 55 -12.75 -19.89 10.18
CA ALA A 55 -12.56 -21.31 10.49
C ALA A 55 -13.57 -22.18 9.74
N ASP A 56 -14.85 -21.79 9.78
CA ASP A 56 -15.94 -22.49 9.11
C ASP A 56 -15.76 -22.51 7.59
N THR A 57 -15.41 -21.37 6.99
CA THR A 57 -15.15 -21.24 5.55
C THR A 57 -13.97 -22.09 5.07
N VAL A 58 -12.88 -22.12 5.86
CA VAL A 58 -11.68 -22.91 5.52
C VAL A 58 -11.87 -24.40 5.83
N GLY A 59 -12.85 -24.75 6.67
CA GLY A 59 -13.11 -26.13 7.12
C GLY A 59 -12.11 -26.60 8.19
N VAL A 60 -11.70 -25.70 9.11
CA VAL A 60 -10.79 -26.00 10.21
C VAL A 60 -11.36 -25.54 11.55
N SER A 61 -10.70 -25.90 12.65
CA SER A 61 -11.10 -25.36 13.96
C SER A 61 -10.66 -23.90 14.13
N LYS A 62 -11.39 -23.13 14.93
CA LYS A 62 -10.99 -21.76 15.31
C LYS A 62 -9.60 -21.72 15.95
N ALA A 63 -9.23 -22.78 16.71
CA ALA A 63 -7.90 -22.91 17.29
C ALA A 63 -6.81 -23.04 16.22
N ALA A 64 -7.09 -23.74 15.11
CA ALA A 64 -6.15 -23.84 13.99
C ALA A 64 -5.94 -22.48 13.29
N VAL A 65 -7.00 -21.68 13.10
CA VAL A 65 -6.87 -20.30 12.60
C VAL A 65 -6.04 -19.47 13.57
N TYR A 66 -6.33 -19.53 14.86
CA TYR A 66 -5.60 -18.77 15.90
C TYR A 66 -4.13 -19.18 16.02
N HIS A 67 -3.80 -20.43 15.66
CA HIS A 67 -2.41 -20.88 15.59
C HIS A 67 -1.63 -20.20 14.46
N GLN A 68 -2.27 -19.98 13.32
CA GLN A 68 -1.65 -19.33 12.15
C GLN A 68 -1.60 -17.80 12.28
N PHE A 69 -2.63 -17.19 12.83
CA PHE A 69 -2.76 -15.74 13.03
C PHE A 69 -3.34 -15.46 14.42
N LYS A 70 -2.60 -14.69 15.22
CA LYS A 70 -2.99 -14.41 16.62
C LYS A 70 -4.12 -13.39 16.72
N THR A 71 -4.27 -12.54 15.71
CA THR A 71 -5.26 -11.48 15.67
C THR A 71 -5.88 -11.35 14.29
N LYS A 72 -7.07 -10.76 14.20
CA LYS A 72 -7.69 -10.41 12.93
C LYS A 72 -6.87 -9.35 12.19
N ASP A 73 -6.22 -8.45 12.92
CA ASP A 73 -5.35 -7.43 12.35
C ASP A 73 -4.17 -8.05 11.59
N GLU A 74 -3.59 -9.15 12.09
CA GLU A 74 -2.54 -9.89 11.37
C GLU A 74 -3.04 -10.47 10.04
N ILE A 75 -4.29 -10.96 10.00
CA ILE A 75 -4.90 -11.46 8.76
C ILE A 75 -5.15 -10.31 7.79
N VAL A 76 -5.64 -9.16 8.28
CA VAL A 76 -5.81 -7.94 7.47
C VAL A 76 -4.49 -7.49 6.86
N LEU A 77 -3.41 -7.45 7.64
CA LEU A 77 -2.09 -7.08 7.15
C LEU A 77 -1.56 -8.07 6.12
N ALA A 78 -1.72 -9.37 6.38
CA ALA A 78 -1.32 -10.41 5.44
C ALA A 78 -2.10 -10.35 4.11
N ALA A 79 -3.41 -10.08 4.18
CA ALA A 79 -4.25 -9.90 2.99
C ALA A 79 -3.84 -8.68 2.15
N ALA A 80 -3.37 -7.62 2.80
CA ALA A 80 -2.94 -6.39 2.14
C ALA A 80 -1.47 -6.40 1.68
N GLU A 81 -0.68 -7.39 2.10
CA GLU A 81 0.77 -7.40 1.83
C GLU A 81 1.06 -7.51 0.33
N ALA A 82 0.27 -8.30 -0.42
CA ALA A 82 0.43 -8.41 -1.86
C ALA A 82 0.19 -7.07 -2.58
N GLU A 83 -0.85 -6.33 -2.16
CA GLU A 83 -1.14 -4.99 -2.72
C GLU A 83 -0.06 -3.98 -2.32
N LEU A 84 0.40 -4.04 -1.08
CA LEU A 84 1.49 -3.20 -0.60
C LEU A 84 2.80 -3.46 -1.39
N ALA A 85 3.09 -4.70 -1.73
CA ALA A 85 4.24 -5.07 -2.56
C ALA A 85 4.11 -4.48 -3.98
N ARG A 86 2.91 -4.50 -4.59
CA ARG A 86 2.65 -3.89 -5.90
C ARG A 86 2.85 -2.37 -5.87
N VAL A 87 2.33 -1.69 -4.85
CA VAL A 87 2.56 -0.24 -4.66
C VAL A 87 4.04 0.05 -4.44
N THR A 88 4.73 -0.77 -3.66
CA THR A 88 6.18 -0.63 -3.42
C THR A 88 6.96 -0.76 -4.74
N SER A 89 6.63 -1.72 -5.59
CA SER A 89 7.27 -1.88 -6.90
C SER A 89 7.03 -0.68 -7.82
N ALA A 90 5.83 -0.08 -7.78
CA ALA A 90 5.54 1.15 -8.52
C ALA A 90 6.39 2.33 -8.03
N ILE A 91 6.55 2.47 -6.71
CA ILE A 91 7.41 3.48 -6.10
C ILE A 91 8.88 3.27 -6.48
N GLU A 92 9.38 2.05 -6.40
CA GLU A 92 10.77 1.71 -6.76
C GLU A 92 11.08 2.01 -8.22
N ALA A 93 10.13 1.73 -9.12
CA ALA A 93 10.27 2.09 -10.53
C ALA A 93 10.35 3.60 -10.74
N ALA A 94 9.51 4.37 -10.04
CA ALA A 94 9.53 5.83 -10.11
C ALA A 94 10.80 6.44 -9.47
N GLU A 95 11.28 5.89 -8.36
CA GLU A 95 12.52 6.34 -7.71
C GLU A 95 13.77 6.07 -8.57
N ALA A 96 13.72 5.11 -9.48
CA ALA A 96 14.80 4.82 -10.42
C ALA A 96 14.89 5.83 -11.58
N GLU A 97 13.84 6.63 -11.80
CA GLU A 97 13.80 7.65 -12.86
C GLU A 97 14.61 8.88 -12.47
N PRO A 98 15.58 9.29 -13.31
CA PRO A 98 16.41 10.47 -13.04
C PRO A 98 15.63 11.79 -13.14
N ASP A 99 14.65 11.85 -14.04
CA ASP A 99 13.78 13.02 -14.21
C ASP A 99 12.58 12.94 -13.26
N ARG A 100 12.48 13.94 -12.40
CA ARG A 100 11.42 14.01 -11.38
C ARG A 100 10.02 14.15 -11.97
N ALA A 101 9.85 14.89 -13.08
CA ALA A 101 8.56 15.02 -13.70
C ALA A 101 8.10 13.67 -14.26
N HIS A 102 8.99 13.00 -14.98
CA HIS A 102 8.74 11.64 -15.49
C HIS A 102 8.52 10.60 -14.38
N ALA A 103 9.28 10.67 -13.28
CA ALA A 103 9.06 9.82 -12.11
C ALA A 103 7.64 9.97 -11.54
N ARG A 104 7.13 11.20 -11.44
CA ARG A 104 5.76 11.47 -10.96
C ARG A 104 4.71 10.95 -11.93
N GLU A 105 4.91 11.13 -13.23
CA GLU A 105 4.02 10.60 -14.27
C GLU A 105 3.95 9.07 -14.19
N LEU A 106 5.10 8.40 -14.20
CA LEU A 106 5.19 6.95 -14.09
C LEU A 106 4.48 6.43 -12.84
N LEU A 107 4.68 7.11 -11.69
CA LEU A 107 4.03 6.74 -10.44
C LEU A 107 2.51 6.86 -10.54
N VAL A 108 2.00 7.98 -11.06
CA VAL A 108 0.57 8.20 -11.25
C VAL A 108 -0.04 7.13 -12.15
N ASP A 109 0.60 6.85 -13.28
CA ASP A 109 0.14 5.84 -14.23
C ASP A 109 0.07 4.46 -13.58
N ARG A 110 1.09 4.06 -12.83
CA ARG A 110 1.12 2.78 -12.11
C ARG A 110 0.05 2.70 -11.01
N ILE A 111 -0.15 3.77 -10.25
CA ILE A 111 -1.18 3.82 -9.20
C ILE A 111 -2.59 3.74 -9.81
N VAL A 112 -2.82 4.42 -10.93
CA VAL A 112 -4.10 4.32 -11.66
C VAL A 112 -4.33 2.90 -12.17
N ASP A 113 -3.31 2.26 -12.76
CA ASP A 113 -3.41 0.86 -13.21
C ASP A 113 -3.79 -0.07 -12.06
N LEU A 114 -3.07 0.03 -10.94
CA LEU A 114 -3.37 -0.76 -9.74
C LEU A 114 -4.79 -0.54 -9.20
N ALA A 115 -5.26 0.72 -9.23
CA ALA A 115 -6.60 1.06 -8.77
C ALA A 115 -7.69 0.48 -9.69
N VAL A 116 -7.53 0.58 -11.02
CA VAL A 116 -8.49 0.04 -12.00
C VAL A 116 -8.50 -1.50 -11.98
N GLU A 117 -7.34 -2.14 -11.88
CA GLU A 117 -7.25 -3.60 -11.74
C GLU A 117 -7.98 -4.10 -10.49
N ARG A 118 -7.89 -3.36 -9.37
CA ARG A 118 -8.57 -3.70 -8.12
C ARG A 118 -10.09 -3.62 -8.23
N ARG A 119 -10.65 -2.74 -9.07
CA ARG A 119 -12.08 -2.66 -9.35
C ARG A 119 -12.67 -4.03 -9.70
N ARG A 120 -11.91 -4.86 -10.46
CA ARG A 120 -12.31 -6.20 -10.88
C ARG A 120 -12.31 -7.23 -9.75
N MET A 121 -11.56 -6.98 -8.67
CA MET A 121 -11.39 -7.93 -7.56
C MET A 121 -12.41 -7.73 -6.44
N GLU A 122 -13.46 -6.92 -6.66
CA GLU A 122 -14.52 -6.60 -5.67
C GLU A 122 -13.99 -6.19 -4.28
N SER A 123 -12.73 -5.77 -4.21
CA SER A 123 -12.05 -5.53 -2.94
C SER A 123 -12.35 -4.14 -2.40
N THR A 124 -13.42 -4.03 -1.63
CA THR A 124 -13.75 -2.85 -0.79
C THR A 124 -12.79 -2.63 0.38
N LEU A 125 -11.76 -3.45 0.48
CA LEU A 125 -10.88 -3.52 1.66
C LEU A 125 -10.25 -2.17 2.04
N LEU A 126 -9.77 -1.38 1.10
CA LEU A 126 -9.07 -0.12 1.42
C LEU A 126 -9.99 1.04 1.85
N GLY A 127 -11.30 0.90 1.66
CA GLY A 127 -12.30 1.84 2.17
C GLY A 127 -12.80 1.51 3.59
N ASP A 128 -12.50 0.33 4.11
CA ASP A 128 -12.94 -0.09 5.44
C ASP A 128 -12.21 0.69 6.55
N PRO A 129 -12.93 1.41 7.43
CA PRO A 129 -12.31 2.19 8.53
C PRO A 129 -11.43 1.35 9.47
N VAL A 130 -11.68 0.04 9.58
CA VAL A 130 -10.86 -0.87 10.39
C VAL A 130 -9.51 -1.05 9.72
N ILE A 131 -9.49 -1.26 8.41
CA ILE A 131 -8.26 -1.43 7.62
C ILE A 131 -7.42 -0.16 7.66
N ILE A 132 -8.02 1.00 7.42
CA ILE A 132 -7.32 2.30 7.50
C ILE A 132 -6.65 2.45 8.87
N ARG A 133 -7.33 2.07 9.95
CA ARG A 133 -6.81 2.15 11.32
C ARG A 133 -5.66 1.15 11.57
N VAL A 134 -5.77 -0.07 11.05
CA VAL A 134 -4.72 -1.09 11.15
C VAL A 134 -3.47 -0.62 10.40
N PHE A 135 -3.62 -0.14 9.19
CA PHE A 135 -2.51 0.37 8.37
C PHE A 135 -1.84 1.62 8.95
N ALA A 136 -2.63 2.54 9.52
CA ALA A 136 -2.08 3.72 10.19
C ALA A 136 -1.12 3.38 11.34
N ARG A 137 -1.27 2.21 11.96
CA ARG A 137 -0.39 1.70 13.03
C ARG A 137 0.75 0.82 12.51
N HIS A 138 0.65 0.31 11.28
CA HIS A 138 1.62 -0.60 10.71
C HIS A 138 2.82 0.15 10.13
N LYS A 139 4.01 0.01 10.76
CA LYS A 139 5.20 0.77 10.37
C LYS A 139 5.61 0.57 8.90
N PRO A 140 5.67 -0.65 8.33
CA PRO A 140 6.00 -0.86 6.92
C PRO A 140 5.04 -0.11 5.99
N PHE A 141 3.74 -0.16 6.23
CA PHE A 141 2.75 0.58 5.43
C PHE A 141 3.02 2.09 5.46
N ARG A 142 3.26 2.65 6.65
CA ARG A 142 3.56 4.08 6.78
C ARG A 142 4.82 4.50 6.02
N LEU A 143 5.86 3.66 6.02
CA LEU A 143 7.08 3.92 5.27
C LEU A 143 6.83 3.93 3.75
N VAL A 144 6.03 3.00 3.24
CA VAL A 144 5.64 2.96 1.81
C VAL A 144 4.82 4.21 1.45
N MET A 145 3.84 4.59 2.27
CA MET A 145 3.05 5.80 2.04
C MET A 145 3.91 7.07 2.10
N ASP A 146 4.87 7.13 3.00
CA ASP A 146 5.79 8.26 3.13
C ASP A 146 6.66 8.43 1.87
N ARG A 147 7.15 7.32 1.29
CA ARG A 147 7.86 7.33 0.00
C ARG A 147 6.96 7.80 -1.14
N LEU A 148 5.74 7.25 -1.21
CA LEU A 148 4.74 7.65 -2.20
C LEU A 148 4.48 9.17 -2.15
N TYR A 149 4.24 9.71 -0.96
CA TYR A 149 3.96 11.13 -0.81
C TYR A 149 5.17 12.02 -1.10
N ARG A 150 6.39 11.61 -0.80
CA ARG A 150 7.60 12.34 -1.19
C ARG A 150 7.78 12.40 -2.70
N LEU A 151 7.49 11.33 -3.41
CA LEU A 151 7.52 11.34 -4.89
C LEU A 151 6.48 12.29 -5.47
N LEU A 152 5.25 12.28 -4.95
CA LEU A 152 4.16 13.12 -5.45
C LEU A 152 4.33 14.59 -5.09
N ALA A 153 4.65 14.88 -3.83
CA ALA A 153 4.67 16.23 -3.29
C ALA A 153 6.06 16.87 -3.25
N GLY A 154 7.12 16.07 -3.10
CA GLY A 154 8.49 16.51 -2.88
C GLY A 154 8.94 16.38 -1.42
N ASP A 155 10.28 16.34 -1.23
CA ASP A 155 10.90 16.14 0.08
C ASP A 155 10.62 17.32 1.04
N ASP A 156 10.61 18.55 0.52
CA ASP A 156 10.37 19.78 1.27
C ASP A 156 8.92 20.29 1.14
N ALA A 157 7.99 19.38 0.85
CA ALA A 157 6.60 19.76 0.58
C ALA A 157 5.93 20.40 1.80
N GLY A 158 5.40 21.59 1.62
CA GLY A 158 4.53 22.27 2.57
C GLY A 158 3.23 21.52 2.85
N SER A 159 2.43 22.02 3.78
CA SER A 159 1.14 21.42 4.14
C SER A 159 0.22 21.21 2.92
N ASP A 160 0.19 22.18 2.01
CA ASP A 160 -0.69 22.19 0.85
C ASP A 160 -0.37 21.06 -0.13
N ALA A 161 0.92 20.86 -0.46
CA ALA A 161 1.35 19.75 -1.34
C ALA A 161 1.08 18.38 -0.71
N ARG A 162 1.23 18.26 0.62
CA ARG A 162 0.88 17.02 1.35
C ARG A 162 -0.61 16.73 1.31
N VAL A 163 -1.46 17.76 1.49
CA VAL A 163 -2.91 17.63 1.40
C VAL A 163 -3.31 17.28 -0.03
N SER A 164 -2.72 17.93 -1.03
CA SER A 164 -2.97 17.64 -2.45
C SER A 164 -2.63 16.19 -2.80
N ALA A 165 -1.48 15.68 -2.38
CA ALA A 165 -1.09 14.27 -2.60
C ALA A 165 -2.04 13.28 -1.90
N ALA A 166 -2.48 13.61 -0.69
CA ALA A 166 -3.45 12.80 0.05
C ALA A 166 -4.83 12.83 -0.63
N MET A 167 -5.29 13.99 -1.09
CA MET A 167 -6.54 14.12 -1.84
C MET A 167 -6.49 13.34 -3.15
N LEU A 168 -5.41 13.42 -3.91
CA LEU A 168 -5.25 12.69 -5.16
C LEU A 168 -5.29 11.18 -4.95
N SER A 169 -4.55 10.65 -3.99
CA SER A 169 -4.54 9.21 -3.69
C SER A 169 -5.92 8.71 -3.23
N ALA A 170 -6.62 9.49 -2.40
CA ALA A 170 -7.98 9.18 -1.98
C ALA A 170 -8.97 9.26 -3.15
N ALA A 171 -8.83 10.25 -4.03
CA ALA A 171 -9.68 10.42 -5.20
C ALA A 171 -9.52 9.26 -6.18
N ILE A 172 -8.30 8.84 -6.53
CA ILE A 172 -8.06 7.70 -7.41
C ILE A 172 -8.66 6.42 -6.79
N GLY A 173 -8.34 6.14 -5.52
CA GLY A 173 -8.82 4.94 -4.83
C GLY A 173 -10.34 4.89 -4.67
N GLY A 174 -10.99 6.03 -4.43
CA GLY A 174 -12.44 6.14 -4.29
C GLY A 174 -13.18 6.17 -5.62
N ALA A 175 -12.61 6.82 -6.64
CA ALA A 175 -13.26 6.98 -7.94
C ALA A 175 -13.53 5.63 -8.62
N VAL A 176 -12.59 4.69 -8.58
CA VAL A 176 -12.74 3.38 -9.24
C VAL A 176 -13.90 2.54 -8.71
N MET A 177 -14.35 2.81 -7.48
CA MET A 177 -15.47 2.13 -6.83
C MET A 177 -16.76 2.96 -6.81
N HIS A 178 -16.74 4.16 -7.38
CA HIS A 178 -17.85 5.08 -7.27
C HIS A 178 -18.99 4.71 -8.25
N PRO A 179 -20.28 4.73 -7.80
CA PRO A 179 -21.42 4.38 -8.66
C PRO A 179 -21.51 5.15 -9.98
N LEU A 180 -21.03 6.41 -10.02
CA LEU A 180 -21.05 7.25 -11.23
C LEU A 180 -20.14 6.76 -12.36
N VAL A 181 -19.23 5.83 -12.10
CA VAL A 181 -18.28 5.33 -13.11
C VAL A 181 -18.38 3.81 -13.29
N MET A 182 -19.41 3.19 -12.69
CA MET A 182 -19.57 1.73 -12.75
C MET A 182 -19.90 1.21 -14.16
N ASP A 183 -20.46 2.03 -15.01
CA ASP A 183 -20.81 1.76 -16.40
C ASP A 183 -19.63 2.00 -17.39
N LEU A 184 -18.57 2.67 -16.95
CA LEU A 184 -17.39 2.88 -17.78
C LEU A 184 -16.57 1.58 -17.88
N ASP A 185 -16.04 1.30 -19.06
CA ASP A 185 -15.02 0.26 -19.23
C ASP A 185 -13.68 0.69 -18.60
N ASP A 186 -12.82 -0.30 -18.34
CA ASP A 186 -11.55 -0.06 -17.64
C ASP A 186 -10.57 0.81 -18.43
N GLU A 187 -10.61 0.77 -19.76
CA GLU A 187 -9.73 1.57 -20.61
C GLU A 187 -10.11 3.06 -20.53
N THR A 188 -11.40 3.35 -20.71
CA THR A 188 -11.95 4.70 -20.56
C THR A 188 -11.71 5.25 -19.16
N LEU A 189 -11.98 4.46 -18.12
CA LEU A 189 -11.76 4.88 -16.73
C LEU A 189 -10.29 5.19 -16.46
N ARG A 190 -9.39 4.33 -16.94
CA ARG A 190 -7.93 4.52 -16.80
C ARG A 190 -7.46 5.81 -17.48
N ALA A 191 -7.90 6.05 -18.72
CA ALA A 191 -7.54 7.25 -19.47
C ALA A 191 -8.02 8.52 -18.75
N GLN A 192 -9.26 8.54 -18.27
CA GLN A 192 -9.81 9.68 -17.55
C GLN A 192 -9.11 9.94 -16.21
N LEU A 193 -8.82 8.89 -15.45
CA LEU A 193 -8.10 9.03 -14.18
C LEU A 193 -6.68 9.56 -14.37
N ARG A 194 -5.94 9.07 -15.38
CA ARG A 194 -4.61 9.59 -15.73
C ARG A 194 -4.67 11.05 -16.10
N HIS A 195 -5.57 11.42 -17.02
CA HIS A 195 -5.74 12.80 -17.46
C HIS A 195 -6.05 13.74 -16.28
N LEU A 196 -7.02 13.38 -15.43
CA LEU A 196 -7.39 14.20 -14.27
C LEU A 196 -6.27 14.28 -13.22
N ALA A 197 -5.57 13.18 -12.97
CA ALA A 197 -4.44 13.15 -12.02
C ALA A 197 -3.27 14.02 -12.51
N ARG A 198 -2.93 13.98 -13.80
CA ARG A 198 -1.91 14.85 -14.40
C ARG A 198 -2.25 16.32 -14.25
N ARG A 199 -3.48 16.69 -14.59
CA ARG A 199 -3.97 18.07 -14.39
C ARG A 199 -3.93 18.51 -12.93
N PHE A 200 -4.27 17.62 -12.01
CA PHE A 200 -4.24 17.90 -10.57
C PHE A 200 -2.82 18.14 -10.05
N LEU A 201 -1.83 17.52 -10.65
CA LEU A 201 -0.41 17.64 -10.29
C LEU A 201 0.36 18.66 -11.12
N ASP A 202 -0.31 19.41 -12.00
CA ASP A 202 0.32 20.32 -12.98
C ASP A 202 1.43 19.64 -13.80
N LEU A 203 1.21 18.37 -14.17
CA LEU A 203 2.10 17.63 -15.05
C LEU A 203 1.80 17.95 -16.52
N PRO A 204 2.80 17.94 -17.40
CA PRO A 204 2.58 18.19 -18.82
C PRO A 204 1.62 17.16 -19.42
N ASP A 205 0.78 17.59 -20.38
CA ASP A 205 -0.01 16.66 -21.17
C ASP A 205 0.92 15.78 -22.01
N GLU A 206 0.53 14.52 -22.24
CA GLU A 206 1.25 13.66 -23.19
C GLU A 206 1.33 14.39 -24.53
N ALA A 207 2.57 14.55 -25.04
CA ALA A 207 2.77 15.12 -26.38
C ALA A 207 2.03 14.25 -27.40
N SER A 208 1.01 14.84 -28.03
CA SER A 208 0.22 14.26 -29.12
C SER A 208 1.08 13.93 -30.32
#